data_9f8d1573d847853ff47207aaa331eddd
#
_entry.id   9f8d1573d847853ff47207aaa331eddd
#
_cell.length_a   1.000
_cell.length_b   1.000
_cell.length_c   1.000
_cell.angle_alpha   90.00
_cell.angle_beta   90.00
_cell.angle_gamma   90.00
#
_symmetry.space_group_name_H-M   'P 1'
#
loop_
_entity.id
_entity.type
_entity.pdbx_description
1 polymer ?
#
loop_
_entity_poly.entity_id
_entity_poly.type
_entity_poly.pdbx_seq_one_letter_code
_entity_poly.pdbx_strand_id
1 'polypeptide(L)'
;LFSYGGIRFATALCGDLWTPGKPEELAALGADAVLWPVWCDYPAAEWNEQVKLEYAAQASRCGCPVLYVNPFCVDPAAPDAAAGGAACFSGGRIVCEAPAGESGILFVEL
;
A
#
# COMPACT_ATOMS: atom_id res chain seq x y z
N LEU A 1 1.46 13.98 9.61
CA LEU A 1 1.00 13.14 10.72
C LEU A 1 -0.34 13.63 11.24
N PHE A 2 -1.32 12.76 11.34
CA PHE A 2 -2.64 13.10 11.88
C PHE A 2 -3.16 11.93 12.73
N SER A 3 -4.15 12.19 13.57
CA SER A 3 -4.74 11.18 14.46
C SER A 3 -6.23 11.00 14.19
N TYR A 4 -6.67 9.76 14.25
CA TYR A 4 -8.07 9.39 14.18
C TYR A 4 -8.31 8.14 15.03
N GLY A 5 -9.33 8.18 15.90
CA GLY A 5 -9.66 7.03 16.75
C GLY A 5 -8.53 6.58 17.67
N GLY A 6 -7.66 7.49 18.11
CA GLY A 6 -6.52 7.16 18.97
C GLY A 6 -5.31 6.61 18.22
N ILE A 7 -5.37 6.52 16.88
CA ILE A 7 -4.29 6.01 16.03
C ILE A 7 -3.66 7.19 15.29
N ARG A 8 -2.32 7.23 15.29
CA ARG A 8 -1.56 8.25 14.57
C ARG A 8 -1.18 7.72 13.19
N PHE A 9 -1.55 8.46 12.15
CA PHE A 9 -1.30 8.10 10.77
C PHE A 9 -0.31 9.04 10.12
N ALA A 10 0.54 8.49 9.26
CA ALA A 10 1.29 9.23 8.25
C ALA A 10 0.79 8.79 6.87
N THR A 11 1.09 9.57 5.85
CA THR A 11 0.68 9.26 4.48
C THR A 11 1.89 9.25 3.55
N ALA A 12 1.99 8.23 2.73
CA ALA A 12 2.88 8.19 1.58
C ALA A 12 2.02 8.15 0.31
N LEU A 13 2.54 8.65 -0.79
CA LEU A 13 1.84 8.66 -2.06
C LEU A 13 2.65 7.96 -3.12
N CYS A 14 2.03 6.97 -3.79
CA CYS A 14 2.56 6.35 -5.00
C CYS A 14 4.03 5.94 -4.88
N GLY A 15 4.93 6.57 -5.64
CA GLY A 15 6.36 6.26 -5.66
C GLY A 15 7.19 6.75 -4.47
N ASP A 16 6.56 7.36 -3.46
CA ASP A 16 7.29 7.92 -2.31
C ASP A 16 8.20 6.91 -1.62
N LEU A 17 7.74 5.66 -1.46
CA LEU A 17 8.53 4.66 -0.75
C LEU A 17 9.78 4.21 -1.52
N TRP A 18 9.87 4.51 -2.81
CA TRP A 18 11.07 4.29 -3.62
C TRP A 18 11.93 5.54 -3.75
N THR A 19 11.47 6.67 -3.21
CA THR A 19 12.27 7.89 -3.18
C THR A 19 13.32 7.78 -2.06
N PRO A 20 14.62 7.96 -2.38
CA PRO A 20 15.67 7.85 -1.36
C PRO A 20 15.40 8.75 -0.16
N GLY A 21 15.49 8.18 1.04
CA GLY A 21 15.29 8.88 2.31
C GLY A 21 13.85 9.01 2.76
N LYS A 22 12.86 8.78 1.90
CA LYS A 22 11.45 8.97 2.26
C LYS A 22 10.92 7.91 3.24
N PRO A 23 11.23 6.61 3.08
CA PRO A 23 10.83 5.62 4.09
C PRO A 23 11.39 5.95 5.48
N GLU A 24 12.62 6.41 5.55
CA GLU A 24 13.28 6.77 6.81
C GLU A 24 12.65 8.00 7.44
N GLU A 25 12.22 8.99 6.64
CA GLU A 25 11.47 10.14 7.12
C GLU A 25 10.13 9.70 7.74
N LEU A 26 9.42 8.79 7.07
CA LEU A 26 8.16 8.25 7.58
C LEU A 26 8.37 7.49 8.88
N ALA A 27 9.39 6.67 8.97
CA ALA A 27 9.74 5.95 10.20
C ALA A 27 10.03 6.90 11.35
N ALA A 28 10.71 8.02 11.09
CA ALA A 28 11.05 9.02 12.10
C ALA A 28 9.83 9.76 12.66
N LEU A 29 8.69 9.77 11.95
CA LEU A 29 7.46 10.39 12.44
C LEU A 29 6.83 9.63 13.62
N GLY A 30 7.17 8.37 13.81
CA GLY A 30 6.62 7.56 14.89
C GLY A 30 5.12 7.30 14.76
N ALA A 31 4.60 7.22 13.54
CA ALA A 31 3.20 6.89 13.31
C ALA A 31 2.89 5.45 13.71
N ASP A 32 1.62 5.19 14.01
CA ASP A 32 1.15 3.84 14.30
C ASP A 32 0.87 3.07 13.01
N ALA A 33 0.57 3.78 11.93
CA ALA A 33 0.38 3.21 10.60
C ALA A 33 0.64 4.26 9.52
N VAL A 34 1.00 3.80 8.33
CA VAL A 34 1.14 4.62 7.13
C VAL A 34 0.01 4.28 6.16
N LEU A 35 -0.68 5.29 5.65
CA LEU A 35 -1.63 5.14 4.56
C LEU A 35 -0.89 5.35 3.24
N TRP A 36 -0.97 4.37 2.35
CA TRP A 36 -0.21 4.38 1.11
C TRP A 36 -1.11 4.14 -0.11
N PRO A 37 -1.81 5.17 -0.57
CA PRO A 37 -2.53 5.09 -1.84
C PRO A 37 -1.55 5.16 -3.01
N VAL A 38 -1.73 4.26 -3.96
CA VAL A 38 -0.93 4.22 -5.18
C VAL A 38 -1.83 4.15 -6.41
N TRP A 39 -1.26 4.42 -7.56
CA TRP A 39 -1.83 4.09 -8.85
C TRP A 39 -0.79 3.28 -9.60
N CYS A 40 -1.02 1.98 -9.74
CA CYS A 40 -0.16 1.12 -10.52
C CYS A 40 -0.96 0.27 -11.49
N ASP A 41 -0.38 0.04 -12.65
CA ASP A 41 -1.03 -0.61 -13.80
C ASP A 41 -0.49 -2.01 -14.07
N TYR A 42 0.12 -2.65 -13.08
CA TYR A 42 0.54 -4.04 -13.22
C TYR A 42 -0.67 -4.92 -13.53
N PRO A 43 -0.52 -5.90 -14.45
CA PRO A 43 -1.54 -6.92 -14.61
C PRO A 43 -1.85 -7.60 -13.27
N ALA A 44 -3.13 -7.92 -13.03
CA ALA A 44 -3.55 -8.50 -11.75
C ALA A 44 -2.77 -9.76 -11.37
N ALA A 45 -2.53 -10.65 -12.33
CA ALA A 45 -1.76 -11.88 -12.08
C ALA A 45 -0.33 -11.57 -11.64
N GLU A 46 0.32 -10.61 -12.29
CA GLU A 46 1.69 -10.23 -11.97
C GLU A 46 1.78 -9.63 -10.55
N TRP A 47 0.84 -8.76 -10.20
CA TRP A 47 0.76 -8.23 -8.84
C TRP A 47 0.55 -9.35 -7.82
N ASN A 48 -0.45 -10.19 -8.03
CA ASN A 48 -0.83 -11.24 -7.08
C ASN A 48 0.25 -12.30 -6.88
N GLU A 49 1.04 -12.59 -7.92
CA GLU A 49 2.08 -13.60 -7.86
C GLU A 49 3.41 -13.08 -7.34
N GLN A 50 3.78 -11.85 -7.67
CA GLN A 50 5.15 -11.39 -7.48
C GLN A 50 5.28 -9.96 -6.96
N VAL A 51 4.69 -8.97 -7.62
CA VAL A 51 4.96 -7.55 -7.37
C VAL A 51 4.61 -7.15 -5.95
N LYS A 52 3.55 -7.68 -5.38
CA LYS A 52 3.14 -7.38 -4.00
C LYS A 52 4.23 -7.68 -2.97
N LEU A 53 5.10 -8.66 -3.24
CA LEU A 53 6.19 -8.99 -2.33
C LEU A 53 7.28 -7.91 -2.33
N GLU A 54 7.53 -7.28 -3.47
CA GLU A 54 8.45 -6.15 -3.56
C GLU A 54 7.89 -4.94 -2.80
N TYR A 55 6.59 -4.71 -2.90
CA TYR A 55 5.90 -3.64 -2.16
C TYR A 55 5.95 -3.89 -0.65
N ALA A 56 5.73 -5.13 -0.23
CA ALA A 56 5.83 -5.49 1.19
C ALA A 56 7.24 -5.26 1.74
N ALA A 57 8.27 -5.63 0.99
CA ALA A 57 9.66 -5.42 1.38
C ALA A 57 9.99 -3.93 1.49
N GLN A 58 9.53 -3.13 0.54
CA GLN A 58 9.78 -1.69 0.58
C GLN A 58 9.04 -1.01 1.73
N ALA A 59 7.79 -1.43 1.98
CA ALA A 59 6.99 -0.91 3.08
C ALA A 59 7.61 -1.20 4.46
N SER A 60 8.38 -2.27 4.59
CA SER A 60 9.02 -2.63 5.87
C SER A 60 9.94 -1.54 6.41
N ARG A 61 10.47 -0.70 5.54
CA ARG A 61 11.37 0.39 5.89
C ARG A 61 10.67 1.52 6.66
N CYS A 62 9.34 1.57 6.62
CA CYS A 62 8.57 2.56 7.38
C CYS A 62 8.51 2.28 8.88
N GLY A 63 8.87 1.07 9.32
CA GLY A 63 8.93 0.70 10.73
C GLY A 63 7.59 0.52 11.42
N CYS A 64 6.48 0.56 10.69
CA CYS A 64 5.12 0.35 11.21
C CYS A 64 4.25 -0.28 10.12
N PRO A 65 3.04 -0.74 10.44
CA PRO A 65 2.13 -1.24 9.42
C PRO A 65 1.84 -0.21 8.34
N VAL A 66 1.80 -0.67 7.09
CA VAL A 66 1.51 0.16 5.91
C VAL A 66 0.26 -0.35 5.23
N LEU A 67 -0.72 0.52 5.08
CA LEU A 67 -2.01 0.21 4.46
C LEU A 67 -1.98 0.68 3.01
N TYR A 68 -1.80 -0.29 2.12
CA TYR A 68 -1.71 -0.09 0.67
C TYR A 68 -3.09 -0.19 0.03
N VAL A 69 -3.38 0.69 -0.89
CA VAL A 69 -4.58 0.61 -1.72
C VAL A 69 -4.28 1.08 -3.14
N ASN A 70 -4.78 0.33 -4.12
CA ASN A 70 -4.72 0.65 -5.53
C ASN A 70 -6.15 0.71 -6.07
N PRO A 71 -6.56 1.77 -6.80
CA PRO A 71 -7.91 1.84 -7.34
C PRO A 71 -8.15 0.76 -8.39
N PHE A 72 -9.41 0.42 -8.58
CA PHE A 72 -9.84 -0.50 -9.61
C PHE A 72 -10.52 0.27 -10.75
N CYS A 73 -9.90 0.23 -11.93
CA CYS A 73 -10.44 0.83 -13.13
C CYS A 73 -11.52 -0.08 -13.71
N VAL A 74 -12.75 0.42 -13.81
CA VAL A 74 -13.87 -0.36 -14.36
C VAL A 74 -13.77 -0.54 -15.89
N ASP A 75 -13.02 0.32 -16.56
CA ASP A 75 -12.76 0.19 -18.00
C ASP A 75 -11.36 -0.41 -18.20
N PRO A 76 -11.24 -1.71 -18.50
CA PRO A 76 -9.94 -2.35 -18.68
C PRO A 76 -9.20 -1.88 -19.94
N ALA A 77 -9.88 -1.18 -20.85
CA ALA A 77 -9.27 -0.63 -22.05
C ALA A 77 -8.70 0.78 -21.83
N ALA A 78 -8.92 1.37 -20.65
CA ALA A 78 -8.36 2.67 -20.33
C ALA A 78 -6.83 2.59 -20.29
N PRO A 79 -6.11 3.63 -20.80
CA PRO A 79 -4.66 3.70 -20.64
C PRO A 79 -4.28 3.68 -19.17
N ASP A 80 -3.23 2.95 -18.83
CA ASP A 80 -2.71 2.83 -17.46
C ASP A 80 -3.79 2.41 -16.45
N ALA A 81 -4.68 1.51 -16.84
CA ALA A 81 -5.76 1.03 -16.00
C ALA A 81 -5.21 0.36 -14.73
N ALA A 82 -5.55 0.90 -13.58
CA ALA A 82 -5.21 0.29 -12.29
C ALA A 82 -6.09 -0.94 -12.06
N ALA A 83 -5.49 -2.02 -11.58
CA ALA A 83 -6.15 -3.32 -11.48
C ALA A 83 -6.72 -3.61 -10.08
N GLY A 84 -6.72 -2.64 -9.18
CA GLY A 84 -7.23 -2.84 -7.83
C GLY A 84 -6.20 -3.45 -6.89
N GLY A 85 -6.70 -4.02 -5.81
CA GLY A 85 -5.87 -4.62 -4.77
C GLY A 85 -5.66 -3.70 -3.57
N ALA A 86 -5.62 -4.31 -2.41
CA ALA A 86 -5.30 -3.65 -1.14
C ALA A 86 -4.54 -4.62 -0.25
N ALA A 87 -3.76 -4.10 0.66
CA ALA A 87 -3.01 -4.95 1.57
C ALA A 87 -2.61 -4.18 2.84
N CYS A 88 -2.45 -4.93 3.92
CA CYS A 88 -1.72 -4.46 5.08
C CYS A 88 -0.36 -5.14 5.08
N PHE A 89 0.70 -4.34 4.99
CA PHE A 89 2.07 -4.82 5.08
C PHE A 89 2.62 -4.53 6.46
N SER A 90 3.28 -5.49 7.08
CA SER A 90 3.96 -5.29 8.35
C SER A 90 5.17 -6.20 8.45
N GLY A 91 6.33 -5.63 8.80
CA GLY A 91 7.57 -6.39 8.97
C GLY A 91 8.02 -7.12 7.70
N GLY A 92 7.75 -6.57 6.53
CA GLY A 92 8.10 -7.19 5.24
C GLY A 92 7.13 -8.29 4.81
N ARG A 93 6.00 -8.44 5.51
CA ARG A 93 5.00 -9.48 5.25
C ARG A 93 3.67 -8.87 4.88
N ILE A 94 2.85 -9.66 4.19
CA ILE A 94 1.46 -9.34 3.91
C ILE A 94 0.63 -9.93 5.05
N VAL A 95 0.06 -9.06 5.89
CA VAL A 95 -0.76 -9.48 7.03
C VAL A 95 -2.15 -9.88 6.58
N CYS A 96 -2.75 -9.10 5.68
CA CYS A 96 -4.01 -9.41 5.03
C CYS A 96 -4.06 -8.68 3.69
N GLU A 97 -4.89 -9.15 2.77
CA GLU A 97 -4.99 -8.56 1.44
C GLU A 97 -6.33 -8.81 0.78
N ALA A 98 -6.67 -7.90 -0.14
CA ALA A 98 -7.68 -8.11 -1.16
C ALA A 98 -6.92 -8.21 -2.49
N PRO A 99 -7.14 -9.23 -3.31
CA PRO A 99 -6.36 -9.44 -4.53
C PRO A 99 -6.62 -8.36 -5.57
N ALA A 100 -5.65 -8.13 -6.45
CA ALA A 100 -5.87 -7.35 -7.65
C ALA A 100 -6.75 -8.13 -8.63
N GLY A 101 -7.42 -7.43 -9.53
CA GLY A 101 -8.31 -8.00 -10.54
C GLY A 101 -9.79 -7.81 -10.26
N GLU A 102 -10.15 -7.30 -9.09
CA GLU A 102 -11.52 -7.04 -8.71
C GLU A 102 -11.63 -5.82 -7.80
N SER A 103 -12.81 -5.24 -7.73
CA SER A 103 -13.10 -4.19 -6.75
C SER A 103 -13.54 -4.80 -5.43
N GLY A 104 -13.36 -4.07 -4.33
CA GLY A 104 -13.77 -4.54 -3.03
C GLY A 104 -13.30 -3.64 -1.91
N ILE A 105 -13.50 -4.11 -0.69
CA ILE A 105 -13.10 -3.41 0.53
C ILE A 105 -12.32 -4.41 1.39
N LEU A 106 -11.18 -3.96 1.91
CA LEU A 106 -10.40 -4.71 2.86
C LEU A 106 -10.53 -4.07 4.24
N PHE A 107 -10.96 -4.84 5.22
CA PHE A 107 -10.99 -4.41 6.61
C PHE A 107 -9.71 -4.83 7.31
N VAL A 108 -9.07 -3.89 8.01
CA VAL A 108 -7.82 -4.12 8.71
C VAL A 108 -7.98 -3.69 10.16
N GLU A 109 -7.57 -4.56 11.08
CA GLU A 109 -7.46 -4.22 12.49
C GLU A 109 -6.03 -3.77 12.80
N LEU A 110 -5.92 -2.63 13.45
CA LEU A 110 -4.64 -2.05 13.83
C LEU A 110 -4.37 -2.20 15.33
#